data_0de6c5af55a44df001d9f66948e80b3d
#
_entry.id   0de6c5af55a44df001d9f66948e80b3d
#
_cell.length_a   1.000
_cell.length_b   1.000
_cell.length_c   1.000
_cell.angle_alpha   90.00
_cell.angle_beta   90.00
_cell.angle_gamma   90.00
#
_symmetry.space_group_name_H-M   'P 1'
#
loop_
_entity.id
_entity.type
_entity.pdbx_description
1 polymer ?
#
loop_
_entity_poly.entity_id
_entity_poly.type
_entity_poly.pdbx_seq_one_letter_code
_entity_poly.pdbx_strand_id
1 'polypeptide(L)'
;MTPEQELLDGAALTVYRLNGQFLTIGDGLAAPAGISVAWWQVMAAVQQQPLPVAGIARAMGITRQSVQRVADLLVADCICEYRPNPAHKRAKLVAITEAGLAAIERIGPQHAAMAERLAAVLGPAEFAATVATLTRLSAALDTIIDGSDRG
;
A
#
# COMPACT_ATOMS: atom_id res chain seq x y z
N MET A 1 24.89 -8.77 -21.31
CA MET A 1 23.68 -8.88 -20.46
C MET A 1 22.84 -10.03 -20.97
N THR A 2 22.35 -10.91 -20.09
CA THR A 2 21.46 -12.01 -20.51
C THR A 2 20.03 -11.50 -20.70
N PRO A 3 19.19 -12.23 -21.46
CA PRO A 3 17.77 -11.87 -21.59
C PRO A 3 17.05 -11.73 -20.23
N GLU A 4 17.39 -12.57 -19.26
CA GLU A 4 16.82 -12.52 -17.92
C GLU A 4 17.23 -11.26 -17.17
N GLN A 5 18.46 -10.79 -17.36
CA GLN A 5 18.93 -9.51 -16.79
C GLN A 5 18.15 -8.32 -17.39
N GLU A 6 17.94 -8.32 -18.70
CA GLU A 6 17.14 -7.29 -19.38
C GLU A 6 15.69 -7.26 -18.87
N LEU A 7 15.09 -8.43 -18.64
CA LEU A 7 13.74 -8.54 -18.09
C LEU A 7 13.69 -8.06 -16.64
N LEU A 8 14.68 -8.39 -15.82
CA LEU A 8 14.76 -7.93 -14.43
C LEU A 8 14.87 -6.41 -14.36
N ASP A 9 15.76 -5.82 -15.15
CA ASP A 9 15.94 -4.37 -15.22
C ASP A 9 14.68 -3.67 -15.71
N GLY A 10 14.07 -4.20 -16.79
CA GLY A 10 12.82 -3.66 -17.32
C GLY A 10 11.67 -3.71 -16.31
N ALA A 11 11.54 -4.81 -15.58
CA ALA A 11 10.54 -4.96 -14.54
C ALA A 11 10.77 -3.95 -13.40
N ALA A 12 12.00 -3.86 -12.90
CA ALA A 12 12.34 -2.94 -11.81
C ALA A 12 12.09 -1.48 -12.18
N LEU A 13 12.59 -1.04 -13.34
CA LEU A 13 12.39 0.33 -13.82
C LEU A 13 10.91 0.67 -14.03
N THR A 14 10.14 -0.27 -14.57
CA THR A 14 8.69 -0.09 -14.77
C THR A 14 7.98 0.03 -13.42
N VAL A 15 8.31 -0.82 -12.46
CA VAL A 15 7.71 -0.79 -11.12
C VAL A 15 8.04 0.51 -10.38
N TYR A 16 9.28 0.99 -10.47
CA TYR A 16 9.66 2.28 -9.86
C TYR A 16 8.86 3.43 -10.47
N ARG A 17 8.70 3.45 -11.78
CA ARG A 17 7.87 4.46 -12.46
C ARG A 17 6.39 4.35 -12.06
N LEU A 18 5.83 3.13 -12.03
CA LEU A 18 4.46 2.88 -11.58
C LEU A 18 4.25 3.38 -10.15
N ASN A 19 5.19 3.12 -9.25
CA ASN A 19 5.11 3.61 -7.88
C ASN A 19 4.99 5.14 -7.82
N GLY A 20 5.82 5.87 -8.57
CA GLY A 20 5.71 7.33 -8.67
C GLY A 20 4.37 7.80 -9.23
N GLN A 21 3.86 7.13 -10.26
CA GLN A 21 2.57 7.44 -10.87
C GLN A 21 1.41 7.19 -9.90
N PHE A 22 1.41 6.08 -9.17
CA PHE A 22 0.39 5.79 -8.16
C PHE A 22 0.45 6.77 -6.99
N LEU A 23 1.63 7.17 -6.55
CA LEU A 23 1.77 8.19 -5.50
C LEU A 23 1.19 9.55 -5.96
N THR A 24 1.45 9.96 -7.19
CA THR A 24 0.90 11.20 -7.76
C THR A 24 -0.63 11.16 -7.84
N ILE A 25 -1.18 10.07 -8.36
CA ILE A 25 -2.64 9.88 -8.44
C ILE A 25 -3.23 9.82 -7.02
N GLY A 26 -2.60 9.08 -6.12
CA GLY A 26 -3.05 8.94 -4.74
C GLY A 26 -3.12 10.25 -3.99
N ASP A 27 -2.13 11.12 -4.14
CA ASP A 27 -2.16 12.47 -3.53
C ASP A 27 -3.33 13.31 -4.05
N GLY A 28 -3.59 13.26 -5.36
CA GLY A 28 -4.72 13.96 -5.96
C GLY A 28 -6.07 13.47 -5.45
N LEU A 29 -6.21 12.16 -5.25
CA LEU A 29 -7.44 11.55 -4.73
C LEU A 29 -7.64 11.79 -3.24
N ALA A 30 -6.58 11.79 -2.46
CA ALA A 30 -6.62 11.92 -1.01
C ALA A 30 -6.73 13.37 -0.52
N ALA A 31 -6.22 14.34 -1.28
CA ALA A 31 -6.21 15.75 -0.91
C ALA A 31 -7.57 16.32 -0.52
N PRO A 32 -8.70 16.06 -1.24
CA PRO A 32 -10.01 16.53 -0.83
C PRO A 32 -10.50 15.99 0.52
N ALA A 33 -10.00 14.85 0.96
CA ALA A 33 -10.29 14.29 2.28
C ALA A 33 -9.35 14.82 3.38
N GLY A 34 -8.41 15.69 3.01
CA GLY A 34 -7.44 16.28 3.95
C GLY A 34 -6.33 15.33 4.37
N ILE A 35 -6.05 14.30 3.60
CA ILE A 35 -4.99 13.32 3.89
C ILE A 35 -3.98 13.24 2.74
N SER A 36 -2.74 12.84 3.09
CA SER A 36 -1.70 12.53 2.09
C SER A 36 -1.81 11.09 1.60
N VAL A 37 -1.16 10.77 0.47
CA VAL A 37 -1.05 9.39 0.01
C VAL A 37 -0.30 8.52 1.02
N ALA A 38 0.70 9.06 1.73
CA ALA A 38 1.42 8.32 2.78
C ALA A 38 0.48 7.90 3.93
N TRP A 39 -0.42 8.76 4.33
CA TRP A 39 -1.45 8.45 5.32
C TRP A 39 -2.42 7.39 4.78
N TRP A 40 -2.88 7.59 3.55
CA TRP A 40 -3.81 6.65 2.92
C TRP A 40 -3.22 5.23 2.78
N GLN A 41 -1.92 5.11 2.46
CA GLN A 41 -1.24 3.80 2.41
C GLN A 41 -1.35 3.06 3.75
N VAL A 42 -1.07 3.72 4.87
CA VAL A 42 -1.18 3.11 6.20
C VAL A 42 -2.65 2.77 6.53
N MET A 43 -3.57 3.70 6.25
CA MET A 43 -5.00 3.47 6.46
C MET A 43 -5.52 2.28 5.64
N ALA A 44 -5.13 2.18 4.37
CA ALA A 44 -5.52 1.08 3.50
C ALA A 44 -5.00 -0.28 4.01
N ALA A 45 -3.77 -0.31 4.53
CA ALA A 45 -3.18 -1.53 5.08
C ALA A 45 -3.96 -2.08 6.28
N VAL A 46 -4.56 -1.21 7.09
CA VAL A 46 -5.29 -1.60 8.31
C VAL A 46 -6.81 -1.56 8.17
N GLN A 47 -7.31 -1.28 6.97
CA GLN A 47 -8.75 -1.11 6.73
C GLN A 47 -9.55 -2.39 7.01
N GLN A 48 -9.01 -3.54 6.68
CA GLN A 48 -9.70 -4.81 6.88
C GLN A 48 -9.43 -5.44 8.25
N GLN A 49 -8.24 -5.22 8.78
CA GLN A 49 -7.86 -5.72 10.10
C GLN A 49 -6.71 -4.88 10.67
N PRO A 50 -6.63 -4.73 11.99
CA PRO A 50 -5.49 -4.11 12.64
C PRO A 50 -4.19 -4.86 12.35
N LEU A 51 -3.10 -4.12 12.16
CA LEU A 51 -1.77 -4.67 11.91
C LEU A 51 -0.72 -3.98 12.77
N PRO A 52 0.36 -4.70 13.17
CA PRO A 52 1.53 -4.05 13.75
C PRO A 52 2.27 -3.25 12.68
N VAL A 53 3.08 -2.27 13.10
CA VAL A 53 3.89 -1.44 12.18
C VAL A 53 4.72 -2.28 11.21
N ALA A 54 5.34 -3.36 11.69
CA ALA A 54 6.10 -4.27 10.83
C ALA A 54 5.25 -4.91 9.72
N GLY A 55 4.02 -5.28 10.04
CA GLY A 55 3.08 -5.83 9.06
C GLY A 55 2.65 -4.81 8.00
N ILE A 56 2.42 -3.57 8.40
CA ILE A 56 2.10 -2.47 7.48
C ILE A 56 3.29 -2.18 6.56
N ALA A 57 4.49 -2.10 7.11
CA ALA A 57 5.73 -1.86 6.36
C ALA A 57 5.94 -2.93 5.27
N ARG A 58 5.74 -4.20 5.63
CA ARG A 58 5.82 -5.32 4.70
C ARG A 58 4.74 -5.25 3.61
N ALA A 59 3.50 -4.98 3.98
CA ALA A 59 2.38 -4.89 3.03
C ALA A 59 2.55 -3.76 2.02
N MET A 60 3.10 -2.62 2.45
CA MET A 60 3.23 -1.43 1.60
C MET A 60 4.62 -1.28 0.96
N GLY A 61 5.59 -2.13 1.30
CA GLY A 61 6.94 -2.04 0.77
C GLY A 61 7.67 -0.77 1.20
N ILE A 62 7.41 -0.27 2.40
CA ILE A 62 8.05 0.93 2.98
C ILE A 62 8.73 0.58 4.31
N THR A 63 9.57 1.47 4.82
CA THR A 63 10.31 1.21 6.05
C THR A 63 9.42 1.25 7.29
N ARG A 64 9.78 0.46 8.32
CA ARG A 64 9.12 0.52 9.64
C ARG A 64 9.16 1.91 10.24
N GLN A 65 10.29 2.62 10.09
CA GLN A 65 10.45 3.98 10.59
C GLN A 65 9.46 4.94 9.94
N SER A 66 9.26 4.88 8.62
CA SER A 66 8.27 5.68 7.90
C SER A 66 6.85 5.36 8.35
N VAL A 67 6.52 4.08 8.51
CA VAL A 67 5.20 3.63 9.01
C VAL A 67 4.96 4.14 10.44
N GLN A 68 5.95 3.98 11.33
CA GLN A 68 5.82 4.44 12.71
C GLN A 68 5.53 5.93 12.79
N ARG A 69 6.25 6.73 12.02
CA ARG A 69 6.05 8.19 11.97
C ARG A 69 4.65 8.54 11.47
N VAL A 70 4.17 7.90 10.41
CA VAL A 70 2.83 8.13 9.87
C VAL A 70 1.75 7.63 10.84
N ALA A 71 1.94 6.44 11.43
CA ALA A 71 1.00 5.90 12.41
C ALA A 71 0.83 6.82 13.62
N ASP A 72 1.93 7.37 14.14
CA ASP A 72 1.89 8.32 15.26
C ASP A 72 1.10 9.60 14.90
N LEU A 73 1.26 10.11 13.68
CA LEU A 73 0.49 11.26 13.19
C LEU A 73 -1.01 10.93 13.03
N LEU A 74 -1.32 9.76 12.49
CA LEU A 74 -2.70 9.29 12.33
C LEU A 74 -3.40 9.10 13.68
N VAL A 75 -2.67 8.59 14.67
CA VAL A 75 -3.19 8.43 16.05
C VAL A 75 -3.40 9.79 16.71
N ALA A 76 -2.46 10.73 16.55
CA ALA A 76 -2.61 12.08 17.07
C ALA A 76 -3.84 12.80 16.47
N ASP A 77 -4.18 12.50 15.22
CA ASP A 77 -5.33 13.06 14.50
C ASP A 77 -6.63 12.26 14.66
N CYS A 78 -6.63 11.23 15.52
CA CYS A 78 -7.76 10.34 15.78
C CYS A 78 -8.26 9.55 14.54
N ILE A 79 -7.47 9.45 13.49
CA ILE A 79 -7.76 8.67 12.29
C ILE A 79 -7.47 7.19 12.50
N CYS A 80 -6.42 6.90 13.28
CA CYS A 80 -6.10 5.57 13.77
C CYS A 80 -6.00 5.56 15.31
N GLU A 81 -5.93 4.38 15.87
CA GLU A 81 -5.66 4.16 17.29
C GLU A 81 -4.69 2.99 17.45
N TYR A 82 -3.94 2.99 18.56
CA TYR A 82 -3.16 1.82 18.95
C TYR A 82 -4.01 0.91 19.82
N ARG A 83 -3.90 -0.40 19.56
CA ARG A 83 -4.54 -1.47 20.34
C ARG A 83 -3.51 -2.45 20.85
N PRO A 84 -3.77 -3.11 22.01
CA PRO A 84 -2.94 -4.22 22.47
C PRO A 84 -2.86 -5.32 21.42
N ASN A 85 -1.66 -5.91 21.27
CA ASN A 85 -1.45 -7.06 20.41
C ASN A 85 -1.34 -8.33 21.24
N PRO A 86 -2.33 -9.24 21.20
CA PRO A 86 -2.28 -10.48 21.98
C PRO A 86 -1.10 -11.39 21.62
N ALA A 87 -0.65 -11.32 20.37
CA ALA A 87 0.45 -12.14 19.86
C ALA A 87 1.83 -11.60 20.25
N HIS A 88 1.95 -10.30 20.56
CA HIS A 88 3.25 -9.67 20.86
C HIS A 88 3.08 -8.42 21.72
N LYS A 89 3.45 -8.50 23.00
CA LYS A 89 3.22 -7.43 24.00
C LYS A 89 3.86 -6.08 23.67
N ARG A 90 4.98 -6.05 22.93
CA ARG A 90 5.72 -4.82 22.62
C ARG A 90 5.30 -4.17 21.31
N ALA A 91 4.70 -4.92 20.40
CA ALA A 91 4.28 -4.46 19.09
C ALA A 91 2.78 -4.22 19.10
N LYS A 92 2.35 -2.98 19.36
CA LYS A 92 0.94 -2.58 19.30
C LYS A 92 0.38 -2.77 17.89
N LEU A 93 -0.93 -3.00 17.83
CA LEU A 93 -1.68 -2.99 16.57
C LEU A 93 -2.09 -1.55 16.25
N VAL A 94 -1.97 -1.18 14.98
CA VAL A 94 -2.56 0.04 14.41
C VAL A 94 -3.94 -0.34 13.87
N ALA A 95 -4.98 0.34 14.31
CA ALA A 95 -6.35 0.11 13.88
C ALA A 95 -6.97 1.41 13.37
N ILE A 96 -7.79 1.31 12.33
CA ILE A 96 -8.53 2.45 11.80
C ILE A 96 -9.72 2.76 12.71
N THR A 97 -10.01 4.05 12.93
CA THR A 97 -11.15 4.52 13.70
C THR A 97 -12.36 4.78 12.79
N GLU A 98 -13.51 5.08 13.38
CA GLU A 98 -14.69 5.53 12.61
C GLU A 98 -14.38 6.81 11.80
N ALA A 99 -13.64 7.75 12.38
CA ALA A 99 -13.20 8.95 11.68
C ALA A 99 -12.29 8.62 10.49
N GLY A 100 -11.42 7.62 10.63
CA GLY A 100 -10.58 7.12 9.55
C GLY A 100 -11.39 6.47 8.44
N LEU A 101 -12.37 5.65 8.77
CA LEU A 101 -13.29 5.05 7.79
C LEU A 101 -14.09 6.13 7.04
N ALA A 102 -14.59 7.14 7.75
CA ALA A 102 -15.28 8.27 7.11
C ALA A 102 -14.38 9.04 6.14
N ALA A 103 -13.08 9.19 6.46
CA ALA A 103 -12.12 9.80 5.54
C ALA A 103 -11.94 8.98 4.26
N ILE A 104 -11.86 7.66 4.36
CA ILE A 104 -11.79 6.75 3.20
C ILE A 104 -13.07 6.85 2.36
N GLU A 105 -14.23 6.89 2.99
CA GLU A 105 -15.51 7.05 2.28
C GLU A 105 -15.57 8.33 1.46
N ARG A 106 -14.99 9.43 1.94
CA ARG A 106 -14.91 10.68 1.18
C ARG A 106 -14.04 10.57 -0.08
N ILE A 107 -13.05 9.68 -0.09
CA ILE A 107 -12.22 9.40 -1.27
C ILE A 107 -12.96 8.50 -2.27
N GLY A 108 -13.89 7.68 -1.81
CA GLY A 108 -14.55 6.63 -2.57
C GLY A 108 -15.04 7.02 -3.97
N PRO A 109 -15.85 8.10 -4.14
CA PRO A 109 -16.37 8.47 -5.45
C PRO A 109 -15.28 8.82 -6.48
N GLN A 110 -14.25 9.54 -6.08
CA GLN A 110 -13.14 9.92 -6.95
C GLN A 110 -12.24 8.71 -7.26
N HIS A 111 -12.05 7.85 -6.29
CA HIS A 111 -11.31 6.60 -6.45
C HIS A 111 -12.02 5.68 -7.46
N ALA A 112 -13.34 5.52 -7.35
CA ALA A 112 -14.14 4.75 -8.30
C ALA A 112 -14.04 5.33 -9.72
N ALA A 113 -14.18 6.65 -9.87
CA ALA A 113 -14.06 7.31 -11.17
C ALA A 113 -12.67 7.12 -11.80
N MET A 114 -11.60 7.15 -11.00
CA MET A 114 -10.25 6.87 -11.49
C MET A 114 -10.10 5.42 -11.92
N ALA A 115 -10.63 4.48 -11.16
CA ALA A 115 -10.61 3.06 -11.50
C ALA A 115 -11.33 2.79 -12.83
N GLU A 116 -12.50 3.38 -13.04
CA GLU A 116 -13.26 3.29 -14.28
C GLU A 116 -12.48 3.88 -15.48
N ARG A 117 -11.83 5.01 -15.30
CA ARG A 117 -11.00 5.63 -16.35
C ARG A 117 -9.83 4.72 -16.73
N LEU A 118 -9.13 4.15 -15.76
CA LEU A 118 -8.02 3.25 -16.02
C LEU A 118 -8.49 1.97 -16.70
N ALA A 119 -9.61 1.40 -16.25
CA ALA A 119 -10.21 0.24 -16.89
C ALA A 119 -10.66 0.52 -18.34
N ALA A 120 -11.14 1.73 -18.62
CA ALA A 120 -11.51 2.13 -19.99
C ALA A 120 -10.30 2.26 -20.92
N VAL A 121 -9.15 2.74 -20.42
CA VAL A 121 -7.92 2.88 -21.20
C VAL A 121 -7.27 1.51 -21.49
N LEU A 122 -7.16 0.65 -20.47
CA LEU A 122 -6.54 -0.68 -20.60
C LEU A 122 -7.48 -1.72 -21.19
N GLY A 123 -8.79 -1.60 -20.94
CA GLY A 123 -9.74 -2.70 -21.06
C GLY A 123 -9.85 -3.50 -19.76
N PRO A 124 -11.08 -3.91 -19.35
CA PRO A 124 -11.29 -4.60 -18.07
C PRO A 124 -10.51 -5.92 -17.93
N ALA A 125 -10.45 -6.72 -19.00
CA ALA A 125 -9.73 -7.99 -19.02
C ALA A 125 -8.22 -7.79 -18.92
N GLU A 126 -7.66 -6.82 -19.62
CA GLU A 126 -6.24 -6.49 -19.59
C GLU A 126 -5.84 -5.91 -18.25
N PHE A 127 -6.69 -5.08 -17.64
CA PHE A 127 -6.46 -4.55 -16.31
C PHE A 127 -6.40 -5.67 -15.24
N ALA A 128 -7.34 -6.60 -15.27
CA ALA A 128 -7.34 -7.76 -14.39
C ALA A 128 -6.10 -8.64 -14.59
N ALA A 129 -5.71 -8.90 -15.83
CA ALA A 129 -4.50 -9.67 -16.16
C ALA A 129 -3.22 -8.99 -15.67
N THR A 130 -3.14 -7.66 -15.78
CA THR A 130 -2.02 -6.86 -15.28
C THR A 130 -1.89 -6.98 -13.77
N VAL A 131 -2.98 -6.82 -13.03
CA VAL A 131 -2.98 -6.97 -11.56
C VAL A 131 -2.55 -8.38 -11.16
N ALA A 132 -3.06 -9.42 -11.81
CA ALA A 132 -2.67 -10.80 -11.55
C ALA A 132 -1.17 -11.05 -11.80
N THR A 133 -0.62 -10.48 -12.87
CA THR A 133 0.80 -10.60 -13.20
C THR A 133 1.68 -9.88 -12.19
N LEU A 134 1.34 -8.67 -11.79
CA LEU A 134 2.05 -7.93 -10.74
C LEU A 134 2.02 -8.67 -9.41
N THR A 135 0.89 -9.27 -9.06
CA THR A 135 0.76 -10.07 -7.83
C THR A 135 1.67 -11.30 -7.86
N ARG A 136 1.75 -12.01 -8.99
CA ARG A 136 2.68 -13.14 -9.14
C ARG A 136 4.14 -12.71 -9.07
N LEU A 137 4.49 -11.57 -9.68
CA LEU A 137 5.84 -11.01 -9.60
C LEU A 137 6.22 -10.70 -8.14
N SER A 138 5.33 -10.07 -7.40
CA SER A 138 5.53 -9.77 -5.98
C SER A 138 5.75 -11.05 -5.15
N ALA A 139 4.92 -12.07 -5.35
CA ALA A 139 5.05 -13.35 -4.64
C ALA A 139 6.37 -14.07 -4.97
N ALA A 140 6.82 -14.00 -6.22
CA ALA A 140 8.12 -14.57 -6.62
C ALA A 140 9.30 -13.85 -5.93
N LEU A 141 9.24 -12.52 -5.83
CA LEU A 141 10.26 -11.73 -5.13
C LEU A 141 10.28 -12.05 -3.63
N ASP A 142 9.13 -12.21 -2.99
CA ASP A 142 9.05 -12.62 -1.58
C ASP A 142 9.74 -13.97 -1.35
N THR A 143 9.52 -14.94 -2.23
CA THR A 143 10.17 -16.25 -2.17
C THR A 143 11.70 -16.14 -2.22
N ILE A 144 12.24 -15.27 -3.05
CA ILE A 144 13.68 -15.03 -3.18
C ILE A 144 14.23 -14.34 -1.94
N ILE A 145 13.55 -13.30 -1.45
CA ILE A 145 13.94 -12.54 -0.25
C ILE A 145 13.96 -13.45 0.98
N ASP A 146 12.89 -14.20 1.23
CA ASP A 146 12.77 -15.13 2.37
C ASP A 146 13.76 -16.27 2.29
N GLY A 147 14.12 -16.72 1.08
CA GLY A 147 15.16 -17.73 0.84
C GLY A 147 16.57 -17.23 1.13
N SER A 148 16.83 -15.94 0.91
CA SER A 148 18.14 -15.31 1.17
C SER A 148 18.41 -15.08 2.67
N ASP A 149 17.36 -14.88 3.46
CA ASP A 149 17.47 -14.70 4.92
C ASP A 149 17.79 -16.00 5.69
N ARG A 150 17.73 -17.15 5.03
CA ARG A 150 18.00 -18.48 5.63
C ARG A 150 19.39 -19.04 5.29
N GLY A 151 20.19 -18.32 4.56
CA GLY A 151 21.57 -18.68 4.18
C GLY A 151 22.58 -17.86 4.95
#